data_86ab8c43a31caac00beed12a02611559
#
_entry.id   86ab8c43a31caac00beed12a02611559
#
_cell.length_a   1.000
_cell.length_b   1.000
_cell.length_c   1.000
_cell.angle_alpha   90.00
_cell.angle_beta   90.00
_cell.angle_gamma   90.00
#
_symmetry.space_group_name_H-M   'P 1'
#
loop_
_entity.id
_entity.type
_entity.pdbx_description
1 polymer ?
#
loop_
_entity_poly.entity_id
_entity_poly.type
_entity_poly.pdbx_seq_one_letter_code
_entity_poly.pdbx_strand_id
1 'polypeptide(L)'
;MKEMSLEDKIWYIWEYYKFHIAGVILAAMFLSVIIHSAYNTTIHPALHCIILNNRSSEELDTSILEEDFHTLMGFGKKEPIYTESMYISYGDQATELSYASMAKITALVASRDLDVLMGDRENIEHYASMDGLADLSTLLPQDLLSRLEDRFSYAADSTGQSRPVSIDISGTDFAGKIHLSQEAANFGIISNSTHTDNAISLLRYIFGL
;
A
#
# COMPACT_ATOMS: atom_id res chain seq x y z
N MET A 1 4.61 -14.12 66.22
CA MET A 1 4.85 -13.32 64.99
C MET A 1 3.71 -12.33 64.83
N LYS A 2 4.01 -11.01 64.90
CA LYS A 2 3.00 -9.99 64.66
C LYS A 2 2.43 -10.18 63.24
N GLU A 3 1.11 -10.27 63.14
CA GLU A 3 0.46 -10.26 61.84
C GLU A 3 0.68 -8.89 61.19
N MET A 4 1.50 -8.85 60.18
CA MET A 4 1.73 -7.62 59.41
C MET A 4 0.44 -7.27 58.70
N SER A 5 0.06 -5.98 58.73
CA SER A 5 -1.07 -5.47 57.98
C SER A 5 -0.84 -5.68 56.45
N LEU A 6 -1.89 -5.67 55.65
CA LEU A 6 -1.76 -5.78 54.18
C LEU A 6 -0.93 -4.64 53.62
N GLU A 7 -1.04 -3.43 54.18
CA GLU A 7 -0.24 -2.27 53.79
C GLU A 7 1.24 -2.45 54.09
N ASP A 8 1.62 -2.98 55.25
CA ASP A 8 3.00 -3.26 55.62
C ASP A 8 3.62 -4.34 54.71
N LYS A 9 2.83 -5.35 54.30
CA LYS A 9 3.29 -6.39 53.34
C LYS A 9 3.55 -5.83 51.94
N ILE A 10 2.65 -4.95 51.45
CA ILE A 10 2.80 -4.28 50.15
C ILE A 10 4.04 -3.38 50.17
N TRP A 11 4.19 -2.59 51.25
CA TRP A 11 5.33 -1.70 51.39
C TRP A 11 6.67 -2.46 51.46
N TYR A 12 6.72 -3.58 52.21
CA TYR A 12 7.89 -4.45 52.30
C TYR A 12 8.24 -5.07 50.93
N ILE A 13 7.25 -5.58 50.17
CA ILE A 13 7.47 -6.12 48.82
C ILE A 13 8.00 -5.01 47.93
N TRP A 14 7.42 -3.83 47.93
CA TRP A 14 7.84 -2.72 47.12
C TRP A 14 9.29 -2.29 47.41
N GLU A 15 9.66 -2.15 48.70
CA GLU A 15 10.99 -1.69 49.08
C GLU A 15 12.09 -2.70 48.77
N TYR A 16 11.80 -3.98 48.95
CA TYR A 16 12.79 -5.06 48.76
C TYR A 16 12.87 -5.59 47.36
N TYR A 17 11.74 -5.58 46.60
CA TYR A 17 11.64 -6.20 45.28
C TYR A 17 11.43 -5.22 44.12
N LYS A 18 11.43 -3.91 44.35
CA LYS A 18 11.19 -2.88 43.31
C LYS A 18 12.08 -3.08 42.06
N PHE A 19 13.35 -3.42 42.25
CA PHE A 19 14.22 -3.67 41.11
C PHE A 19 13.93 -4.99 40.39
N HIS A 20 13.50 -6.02 41.11
CA HIS A 20 13.10 -7.28 40.51
C HIS A 20 11.77 -7.13 39.76
N ILE A 21 10.82 -6.40 40.35
CA ILE A 21 9.52 -6.08 39.70
C ILE A 21 9.77 -5.26 38.44
N ALA A 22 10.60 -4.22 38.52
CA ALA A 22 10.96 -3.41 37.37
C ALA A 22 11.65 -4.27 36.27
N GLY A 23 12.57 -5.17 36.67
CA GLY A 23 13.23 -6.09 35.75
C GLY A 23 12.26 -7.05 35.05
N VAL A 24 11.28 -7.60 35.76
CA VAL A 24 10.24 -8.47 35.20
C VAL A 24 9.37 -7.70 34.22
N ILE A 25 8.96 -6.47 34.56
CA ILE A 25 8.16 -5.62 33.65
C ILE A 25 8.93 -5.30 32.38
N LEU A 26 10.22 -4.92 32.49
CA LEU A 26 11.06 -4.65 31.34
C LEU A 26 11.27 -5.90 30.47
N ALA A 27 11.49 -7.05 31.09
CA ALA A 27 11.61 -8.32 30.35
C ALA A 27 10.31 -8.68 29.64
N ALA A 28 9.16 -8.49 30.29
CA ALA A 28 7.86 -8.73 29.65
C ALA A 28 7.59 -7.78 28.47
N MET A 29 7.95 -6.49 28.62
CA MET A 29 7.87 -5.52 27.52
C MET A 29 8.76 -5.93 26.34
N PHE A 30 10.02 -6.30 26.63
CA PHE A 30 10.95 -6.72 25.61
C PHE A 30 10.48 -8.00 24.88
N LEU A 31 9.97 -8.97 25.63
CA LEU A 31 9.40 -10.18 25.06
C LEU A 31 8.17 -9.89 24.20
N SER A 32 7.31 -8.97 24.63
CA SER A 32 6.15 -8.51 23.85
C SER A 32 6.58 -7.90 22.51
N VAL A 33 7.62 -7.07 22.50
CA VAL A 33 8.18 -6.49 21.27
C VAL A 33 8.71 -7.57 20.33
N ILE A 34 9.44 -8.56 20.87
CA ILE A 34 9.97 -9.68 20.06
C ILE A 34 8.82 -10.49 19.44
N ILE A 35 7.80 -10.84 20.24
CA ILE A 35 6.65 -11.62 19.75
C ILE A 35 5.90 -10.82 18.68
N HIS A 36 5.67 -9.53 18.90
CA HIS A 36 4.98 -8.67 17.94
C HIS A 36 5.79 -8.53 16.64
N SER A 37 7.10 -8.31 16.75
CA SER A 37 8.01 -8.26 15.60
C SER A 37 8.00 -9.58 14.82
N ALA A 38 8.11 -10.72 15.50
CA ALA A 38 8.07 -12.04 14.87
C ALA A 38 6.73 -12.32 14.17
N TYR A 39 5.62 -11.87 14.76
CA TYR A 39 4.30 -11.99 14.14
C TYR A 39 4.20 -11.14 12.86
N ASN A 40 4.62 -9.89 12.90
CA ASN A 40 4.58 -8.99 11.75
C ASN A 40 5.49 -9.46 10.60
N THR A 41 6.62 -10.10 10.91
CA THR A 41 7.52 -10.65 9.88
C THR A 41 6.89 -11.80 9.09
N THR A 42 5.78 -12.37 9.54
CA THR A 42 5.06 -13.44 8.83
C THR A 42 3.91 -12.94 7.96
N ILE A 43 3.66 -11.64 7.93
CA ILE A 43 2.66 -11.01 7.06
C ILE A 43 3.37 -10.63 5.77
N HIS A 44 2.90 -11.19 4.67
CA HIS A 44 3.37 -10.88 3.32
C HIS A 44 2.19 -10.31 2.54
N PRO A 45 2.10 -9.00 2.32
CA PRO A 45 1.00 -8.42 1.57
C PRO A 45 0.85 -9.11 0.20
N ALA A 46 -0.38 -9.47 -0.16
CA ALA A 46 -0.66 -10.01 -1.49
C ALA A 46 -0.59 -8.92 -2.56
N LEU A 47 -0.90 -7.68 -2.18
CA LEU A 47 -0.86 -6.52 -3.05
C LEU A 47 -0.80 -5.25 -2.21
N HIS A 48 -0.04 -4.26 -2.66
CA HIS A 48 -0.03 -2.93 -2.08
C HIS A 48 -0.34 -1.89 -3.16
N CYS A 49 -1.43 -1.17 -2.97
CA CYS A 49 -1.94 -0.16 -3.89
C CYS A 49 -1.85 1.23 -3.27
N ILE A 50 -1.37 2.20 -4.02
CA ILE A 50 -1.45 3.63 -3.65
C ILE A 50 -2.31 4.35 -4.67
N ILE A 51 -3.24 5.18 -4.17
CA ILE A 51 -4.11 6.03 -4.97
C ILE A 51 -3.73 7.48 -4.72
N LEU A 52 -3.29 8.16 -5.77
CA LEU A 52 -2.83 9.55 -5.71
C LEU A 52 -3.89 10.51 -6.23
N ASN A 53 -4.07 11.59 -5.50
CA ASN A 53 -4.91 12.72 -5.90
C ASN A 53 -6.36 12.33 -6.23
N ASN A 54 -6.94 11.37 -5.48
CA ASN A 54 -8.37 11.09 -5.60
C ASN A 54 -9.17 12.31 -5.11
N ARG A 55 -9.74 13.07 -6.05
CA ARG A 55 -10.55 14.27 -5.79
C ARG A 55 -12.04 13.99 -5.86
N SER A 56 -12.45 12.76 -5.56
CA SER A 56 -13.87 12.43 -5.42
C SER A 56 -14.53 13.23 -4.30
N SER A 57 -15.80 13.53 -4.44
CA SER A 57 -16.63 14.14 -3.38
C SER A 57 -16.98 13.14 -2.28
N GLU A 58 -16.85 11.85 -2.56
CA GLU A 58 -17.12 10.76 -1.64
C GLU A 58 -15.79 10.18 -1.12
N GLU A 59 -15.83 9.62 0.08
CA GLU A 59 -14.67 8.94 0.65
C GLU A 59 -14.33 7.69 -0.14
N LEU A 60 -13.04 7.42 -0.33
CA LEU A 60 -12.56 6.25 -1.04
C LEU A 60 -12.96 4.98 -0.27
N ASP A 61 -13.69 4.09 -0.93
CA ASP A 61 -14.07 2.79 -0.38
C ASP A 61 -13.04 1.72 -0.77
N THR A 62 -12.13 1.41 0.16
CA THR A 62 -11.09 0.39 -0.06
C THR A 62 -11.57 -1.04 0.20
N SER A 63 -12.77 -1.23 0.78
CA SER A 63 -13.28 -2.54 1.16
C SER A 63 -13.39 -3.51 -0.02
N ILE A 64 -13.69 -3.00 -1.21
CA ILE A 64 -13.76 -3.78 -2.45
C ILE A 64 -12.41 -4.43 -2.80
N LEU A 65 -11.30 -3.75 -2.53
CA LEU A 65 -9.96 -4.30 -2.71
C LEU A 65 -9.58 -5.22 -1.55
N GLU A 66 -9.77 -4.75 -0.33
CA GLU A 66 -9.27 -5.39 0.89
C GLU A 66 -10.11 -6.58 1.34
N GLU A 67 -11.38 -6.65 0.93
CA GLU A 67 -12.30 -7.74 1.31
C GLU A 67 -12.78 -8.52 0.09
N ASP A 68 -13.43 -7.87 -0.91
CA ASP A 68 -14.05 -8.56 -2.03
C ASP A 68 -13.01 -9.20 -2.95
N PHE A 69 -12.04 -8.41 -3.42
CA PHE A 69 -10.97 -8.92 -4.29
C PHE A 69 -10.07 -9.91 -3.54
N HIS A 70 -9.72 -9.61 -2.28
CA HIS A 70 -8.96 -10.53 -1.42
C HIS A 70 -9.64 -11.90 -1.29
N THR A 71 -10.97 -11.91 -1.06
CA THR A 71 -11.76 -13.14 -0.94
C THR A 71 -11.86 -13.88 -2.27
N LEU A 72 -12.09 -13.15 -3.36
CA LEU A 72 -12.16 -13.72 -4.71
C LEU A 72 -10.87 -14.44 -5.11
N MET A 73 -9.72 -13.85 -4.77
CA MET A 73 -8.40 -14.43 -5.06
C MET A 73 -8.03 -15.58 -4.10
N GLY A 74 -8.76 -15.76 -3.00
CA GLY A 74 -8.49 -16.78 -2.00
C GLY A 74 -7.24 -16.53 -1.17
N PHE A 75 -6.83 -15.28 -1.03
CA PHE A 75 -5.67 -14.90 -0.21
C PHE A 75 -5.88 -15.27 1.27
N GLY A 76 -4.82 -15.62 1.95
CA GLY A 76 -4.83 -15.98 3.35
C GLY A 76 -4.85 -14.77 4.28
N LYS A 77 -5.16 -14.99 5.57
CA LYS A 77 -5.14 -13.92 6.59
C LYS A 77 -3.78 -13.21 6.75
N LYS A 78 -2.71 -13.82 6.28
CA LYS A 78 -1.35 -13.28 6.32
C LYS A 78 -0.93 -12.64 5.00
N GLU A 79 -1.83 -12.56 4.06
CA GLU A 79 -1.66 -12.00 2.72
C GLU A 79 -2.66 -10.85 2.50
N PRO A 80 -2.65 -9.81 3.36
CA PRO A 80 -3.57 -8.69 3.21
C PRO A 80 -3.30 -7.92 1.92
N ILE A 81 -4.31 -7.19 1.46
CA ILE A 81 -4.17 -6.13 0.48
C ILE A 81 -4.11 -4.81 1.23
N TYR A 82 -3.12 -4.00 0.94
CA TYR A 82 -3.01 -2.65 1.49
C TYR A 82 -3.40 -1.62 0.44
N THR A 83 -4.27 -0.71 0.82
CA THR A 83 -4.69 0.41 -0.02
C THR A 83 -4.54 1.71 0.73
N GLU A 84 -3.79 2.65 0.16
CA GLU A 84 -3.57 3.95 0.77
C GLU A 84 -3.90 5.07 -0.22
N SER A 85 -4.51 6.14 0.28
CA SER A 85 -4.75 7.36 -0.51
C SER A 85 -3.84 8.48 -0.04
N MET A 86 -3.21 9.19 -0.98
CA MET A 86 -2.30 10.29 -0.71
C MET A 86 -2.52 11.43 -1.69
N TYR A 87 -2.11 12.64 -1.27
CA TYR A 87 -2.12 13.81 -2.12
C TYR A 87 -0.70 14.31 -2.36
N ILE A 88 -0.36 14.52 -3.63
CA ILE A 88 0.93 15.06 -4.06
C ILE A 88 0.69 16.25 -4.97
N SER A 89 1.43 17.31 -4.74
CA SER A 89 1.57 18.47 -5.62
C SER A 89 3.06 18.77 -5.83
N TYR A 90 3.40 19.27 -7.01
CA TYR A 90 4.78 19.49 -7.44
C TYR A 90 5.09 20.99 -7.57
N GLY A 91 6.37 21.30 -7.69
CA GLY A 91 6.86 22.67 -7.90
C GLY A 91 6.51 23.62 -6.76
N ASP A 92 6.08 24.83 -7.10
CA ASP A 92 5.76 25.89 -6.12
C ASP A 92 4.52 25.59 -5.26
N GLN A 93 3.74 24.59 -5.65
CA GLN A 93 2.57 24.14 -4.89
C GLN A 93 2.87 22.95 -3.97
N ALA A 94 4.09 22.44 -3.98
CA ALA A 94 4.49 21.32 -3.14
C ALA A 94 4.42 21.70 -1.67
N THR A 95 3.75 20.86 -0.90
CA THR A 95 3.57 21.00 0.55
C THR A 95 4.52 20.07 1.30
N GLU A 96 4.70 20.27 2.60
CA GLU A 96 5.45 19.35 3.44
C GLU A 96 4.84 17.94 3.40
N LEU A 97 3.50 17.85 3.34
CA LEU A 97 2.79 16.58 3.18
C LEU A 97 3.12 15.92 1.84
N SER A 98 3.19 16.70 0.75
CA SER A 98 3.58 16.16 -0.57
C SER A 98 4.98 15.56 -0.56
N TYR A 99 5.95 16.25 0.07
CA TYR A 99 7.31 15.70 0.22
C TYR A 99 7.35 14.44 1.07
N ALA A 100 6.58 14.38 2.16
CA ALA A 100 6.47 13.18 2.98
C ALA A 100 5.85 12.00 2.20
N SER A 101 4.80 12.26 1.41
CA SER A 101 4.16 11.26 0.54
C SER A 101 5.12 10.74 -0.53
N MET A 102 5.84 11.62 -1.21
CA MET A 102 6.86 11.24 -2.20
C MET A 102 7.98 10.40 -1.58
N ALA A 103 8.47 10.79 -0.39
CA ALA A 103 9.50 10.03 0.32
C ALA A 103 8.99 8.62 0.71
N LYS A 104 7.73 8.51 1.15
CA LYS A 104 7.10 7.23 1.47
C LYS A 104 7.01 6.34 0.23
N ILE A 105 6.50 6.84 -0.89
CA ILE A 105 6.40 6.09 -2.14
C ILE A 105 7.79 5.63 -2.60
N THR A 106 8.77 6.52 -2.58
CA THR A 106 10.17 6.18 -2.94
C THR A 106 10.71 5.05 -2.07
N ALA A 107 10.46 5.08 -0.76
CA ALA A 107 10.87 4.02 0.15
C ALA A 107 10.17 2.69 -0.16
N LEU A 108 8.85 2.71 -0.41
CA LEU A 108 8.08 1.52 -0.77
C LEU A 108 8.52 0.91 -2.11
N VAL A 109 8.81 1.73 -3.11
CA VAL A 109 9.38 1.27 -4.39
C VAL A 109 10.77 0.67 -4.18
N ALA A 110 11.63 1.32 -3.40
CA ALA A 110 12.98 0.82 -3.14
C ALA A 110 12.98 -0.52 -2.37
N SER A 111 12.05 -0.72 -1.44
CA SER A 111 11.88 -1.99 -0.71
C SER A 111 11.11 -3.05 -1.48
N ARG A 112 10.54 -2.71 -2.65
CA ARG A 112 9.66 -3.56 -3.47
C ARG A 112 8.35 -3.94 -2.78
N ASP A 113 7.87 -3.04 -1.92
CA ASP A 113 6.64 -3.22 -1.15
C ASP A 113 5.43 -2.51 -1.78
N LEU A 114 5.61 -1.87 -2.94
CA LEU A 114 4.54 -1.23 -3.71
C LEU A 114 4.36 -1.95 -5.04
N ASP A 115 3.11 -2.23 -5.41
CA ASP A 115 2.78 -3.01 -6.61
C ASP A 115 2.00 -2.19 -7.64
N VAL A 116 1.03 -1.41 -7.16
CA VAL A 116 0.11 -0.66 -8.03
C VAL A 116 0.08 0.80 -7.62
N LEU A 117 0.17 1.67 -8.60
CA LEU A 117 -0.02 3.10 -8.48
C LEU A 117 -1.21 3.52 -9.34
N MET A 118 -2.25 4.05 -8.70
CA MET A 118 -3.33 4.73 -9.40
C MET A 118 -3.20 6.24 -9.15
N GLY A 119 -3.50 7.06 -10.14
CA GLY A 119 -3.34 8.49 -9.94
C GLY A 119 -3.73 9.31 -11.15
N ASP A 120 -3.66 10.62 -10.98
CA ASP A 120 -3.82 11.55 -12.08
C ASP A 120 -2.63 11.47 -13.07
N ARG A 121 -2.83 12.07 -14.22
CA ARG A 121 -1.85 12.02 -15.31
C ARG A 121 -0.49 12.57 -14.92
N GLU A 122 -0.46 13.65 -14.12
CA GLU A 122 0.79 14.29 -13.69
C GLU A 122 1.63 13.32 -12.84
N ASN A 123 1.00 12.61 -11.91
CA ASN A 123 1.66 11.59 -11.10
C ASN A 123 2.15 10.41 -11.94
N ILE A 124 1.34 9.92 -12.87
CA ILE A 124 1.73 8.81 -13.76
C ILE A 124 2.95 9.21 -14.61
N GLU A 125 2.94 10.39 -15.23
CA GLU A 125 4.06 10.88 -16.03
C GLU A 125 5.32 11.10 -15.16
N HIS A 126 5.15 11.61 -13.93
CA HIS A 126 6.27 11.80 -13.00
C HIS A 126 6.97 10.48 -12.69
N TYR A 127 6.23 9.46 -12.24
CA TYR A 127 6.82 8.16 -11.90
C TYR A 127 7.31 7.39 -13.13
N ALA A 128 6.67 7.53 -14.28
CA ALA A 128 7.15 6.96 -15.54
C ALA A 128 8.51 7.53 -15.96
N SER A 129 8.70 8.84 -15.83
CA SER A 129 9.96 9.51 -16.18
C SER A 129 11.17 9.07 -15.33
N MET A 130 10.91 8.43 -14.20
CA MET A 130 11.92 7.84 -13.30
C MET A 130 12.01 6.31 -13.43
N ASP A 131 11.44 5.72 -14.48
CA ASP A 131 11.33 4.27 -14.68
C ASP A 131 10.61 3.53 -13.54
N GLY A 132 9.79 4.24 -12.78
CA GLY A 132 9.03 3.69 -11.65
C GLY A 132 7.85 2.82 -12.07
N LEU A 133 7.35 2.96 -13.31
CA LEU A 133 6.25 2.19 -13.85
C LEU A 133 6.73 1.17 -14.90
N ALA A 134 6.10 0.01 -14.93
CA ALA A 134 6.39 -1.04 -15.88
C ALA A 134 5.92 -0.67 -17.30
N ASP A 135 6.63 -1.19 -18.31
CA ASP A 135 6.15 -1.17 -19.69
C ASP A 135 5.07 -2.26 -19.87
N LEU A 136 3.83 -1.81 -19.96
CA LEU A 136 2.68 -2.70 -20.03
C LEU A 136 2.64 -3.52 -21.32
N SER A 137 3.29 -3.06 -22.41
CA SER A 137 3.35 -3.81 -23.66
C SER A 137 4.17 -5.11 -23.55
N THR A 138 5.12 -5.14 -22.62
CA THR A 138 5.96 -6.31 -22.36
C THR A 138 5.47 -7.14 -21.18
N LEU A 139 4.73 -6.51 -20.26
CA LEU A 139 4.29 -7.12 -19.02
C LEU A 139 2.98 -7.88 -19.16
N LEU A 140 2.02 -7.30 -19.89
CA LEU A 140 0.67 -7.84 -19.94
C LEU A 140 0.54 -9.03 -20.90
N PRO A 141 -0.28 -10.03 -20.56
CA PRO A 141 -0.67 -11.10 -21.47
C PRO A 141 -1.37 -10.55 -22.73
N GLN A 142 -1.19 -11.25 -23.85
CA GLN A 142 -1.68 -10.82 -25.16
C GLN A 142 -3.20 -10.57 -25.21
N ASP A 143 -3.97 -11.33 -24.42
CA ASP A 143 -5.42 -11.17 -24.36
C ASP A 143 -5.81 -9.83 -23.72
N LEU A 144 -5.09 -9.37 -22.70
CA LEU A 144 -5.29 -8.05 -22.09
C LEU A 144 -4.80 -6.93 -22.99
N LEU A 145 -3.63 -7.10 -23.63
CA LEU A 145 -3.13 -6.12 -24.60
C LEU A 145 -4.15 -5.82 -25.68
N SER A 146 -4.75 -6.87 -26.28
CA SER A 146 -5.73 -6.70 -27.35
C SER A 146 -7.05 -6.09 -26.89
N ARG A 147 -7.48 -6.34 -25.64
CA ARG A 147 -8.76 -5.86 -25.12
C ARG A 147 -8.70 -4.45 -24.56
N LEU A 148 -7.53 -4.02 -24.13
CA LEU A 148 -7.34 -2.75 -23.46
C LEU A 148 -6.53 -1.74 -24.28
N GLU A 149 -6.28 -2.02 -25.57
CA GLU A 149 -5.47 -1.20 -26.48
C GLU A 149 -5.93 0.27 -26.48
N ASP A 150 -7.24 0.50 -26.53
CA ASP A 150 -7.83 1.85 -26.56
C ASP A 150 -7.75 2.61 -25.22
N ARG A 151 -7.29 1.93 -24.15
CA ARG A 151 -7.23 2.49 -22.79
C ARG A 151 -5.81 2.74 -22.30
N PHE A 152 -4.81 2.43 -23.09
CA PHE A 152 -3.44 2.70 -22.71
C PHE A 152 -3.12 4.19 -22.69
N SER A 153 -2.50 4.63 -21.59
CA SER A 153 -1.88 5.94 -21.48
C SER A 153 -0.36 5.80 -21.63
N TYR A 154 0.20 6.65 -22.45
CA TYR A 154 1.62 6.62 -22.80
C TYR A 154 2.35 7.76 -22.08
N ALA A 155 3.52 7.46 -21.54
CA ALA A 155 4.43 8.46 -21.00
C ALA A 155 5.88 8.15 -21.40
N ALA A 156 6.72 9.19 -21.34
CA ALA A 156 8.14 9.02 -21.61
C ALA A 156 8.84 8.41 -20.38
N ASP A 157 9.76 7.48 -20.63
CA ASP A 157 10.66 6.93 -19.63
C ASP A 157 11.88 7.86 -19.38
N SER A 158 12.83 7.42 -18.56
CA SER A 158 14.03 8.18 -18.25
C SER A 158 14.93 8.50 -19.46
N THR A 159 14.75 7.75 -20.57
CA THR A 159 15.46 7.95 -21.83
C THR A 159 14.70 8.84 -22.80
N GLY A 160 13.46 9.22 -22.49
CA GLY A 160 12.56 9.98 -23.35
C GLY A 160 11.78 9.11 -24.34
N GLN A 161 11.84 7.76 -24.23
CA GLN A 161 11.07 6.87 -25.08
C GLN A 161 9.64 6.74 -24.53
N SER A 162 8.66 6.95 -25.42
CA SER A 162 7.24 6.79 -25.09
C SER A 162 6.86 5.32 -25.04
N ARG A 163 6.24 4.89 -23.94
CA ARG A 163 5.75 3.52 -23.71
C ARG A 163 4.41 3.52 -22.99
N PRO A 164 3.59 2.46 -23.13
CA PRO A 164 2.34 2.34 -22.37
C PRO A 164 2.67 2.04 -20.91
N VAL A 165 2.35 2.94 -20.00
CA VAL A 165 2.72 2.86 -18.56
C VAL A 165 1.50 2.73 -17.66
N SER A 166 0.31 3.08 -18.14
CA SER A 166 -0.92 2.97 -17.37
C SER A 166 -2.13 2.67 -18.26
N ILE A 167 -3.21 2.26 -17.61
CA ILE A 167 -4.50 1.94 -18.23
C ILE A 167 -5.55 2.83 -17.59
N ASP A 168 -6.35 3.48 -18.44
CA ASP A 168 -7.52 4.23 -18.00
C ASP A 168 -8.62 3.25 -17.53
N ILE A 169 -8.90 3.25 -16.24
CA ILE A 169 -9.96 2.46 -15.60
C ILE A 169 -11.21 3.29 -15.31
N SER A 170 -11.26 4.54 -15.77
CA SER A 170 -12.46 5.39 -15.61
C SER A 170 -13.67 4.74 -16.27
N GLY A 171 -14.84 4.96 -15.68
CA GLY A 171 -16.11 4.40 -16.18
C GLY A 171 -16.24 2.88 -15.99
N THR A 172 -15.32 2.20 -15.31
CA THR A 172 -15.54 0.81 -14.86
C THR A 172 -16.44 0.78 -13.63
N ASP A 173 -17.16 -0.33 -13.44
CA ASP A 173 -17.97 -0.54 -12.22
C ASP A 173 -17.09 -0.47 -10.96
N PHE A 174 -15.88 -0.96 -11.05
CA PHE A 174 -14.90 -0.89 -9.99
C PHE A 174 -14.59 0.55 -9.59
N ALA A 175 -14.22 1.41 -10.53
CA ALA A 175 -13.89 2.81 -10.24
C ALA A 175 -15.09 3.56 -9.61
N GLY A 176 -16.32 3.27 -10.06
CA GLY A 176 -17.53 3.82 -9.48
C GLY A 176 -17.76 3.34 -8.04
N LYS A 177 -17.59 2.07 -7.78
CA LYS A 177 -17.80 1.46 -6.46
C LYS A 177 -16.81 1.93 -5.40
N ILE A 178 -15.54 2.10 -5.76
CA ILE A 178 -14.50 2.60 -4.83
C ILE A 178 -14.49 4.14 -4.72
N HIS A 179 -15.41 4.83 -5.39
CA HIS A 179 -15.47 6.29 -5.47
C HIS A 179 -14.18 6.93 -6.01
N LEU A 180 -13.59 6.30 -7.03
CA LEU A 180 -12.41 6.82 -7.70
C LEU A 180 -12.77 7.97 -8.63
N SER A 181 -12.12 9.12 -8.48
CA SER A 181 -12.31 10.23 -9.41
C SER A 181 -11.79 9.87 -10.81
N GLN A 182 -12.42 10.43 -11.84
CA GLN A 182 -12.01 10.18 -13.22
C GLN A 182 -10.55 10.56 -13.48
N GLU A 183 -10.07 11.61 -12.83
CA GLU A 183 -8.70 12.10 -12.96
C GLU A 183 -7.67 11.12 -12.36
N ALA A 184 -8.00 10.48 -11.22
CA ALA A 184 -7.15 9.51 -10.54
C ALA A 184 -7.25 8.07 -11.11
N ALA A 185 -8.06 7.86 -12.15
CA ALA A 185 -8.38 6.54 -12.68
C ALA A 185 -7.34 6.02 -13.71
N ASN A 186 -6.06 6.34 -13.56
CA ASN A 186 -5.00 5.72 -14.33
C ASN A 186 -4.29 4.67 -13.49
N PHE A 187 -4.35 3.42 -13.92
CA PHE A 187 -3.79 2.26 -13.24
C PHE A 187 -2.43 1.91 -13.82
N GLY A 188 -1.37 2.06 -13.03
CA GLY A 188 -0.01 1.67 -13.39
C GLY A 188 0.52 0.57 -12.48
N ILE A 189 1.38 -0.30 -13.01
CA ILE A 189 2.09 -1.34 -12.26
C ILE A 189 3.51 -0.86 -12.01
N ILE A 190 4.00 -1.02 -10.78
CA ILE A 190 5.36 -0.62 -10.40
C ILE A 190 6.38 -1.54 -11.08
N SER A 191 7.43 -0.95 -11.64
CA SER A 191 8.40 -1.66 -12.50
C SER A 191 9.16 -2.79 -11.80
N ASN A 192 9.37 -2.69 -10.48
CA ASN A 192 10.08 -3.68 -9.67
C ASN A 192 9.16 -4.45 -8.69
N SER A 193 7.83 -4.41 -8.91
CA SER A 193 6.85 -5.17 -8.12
C SER A 193 7.21 -6.65 -8.07
N THR A 194 7.02 -7.26 -6.91
CA THR A 194 7.17 -8.71 -6.69
C THR A 194 5.84 -9.46 -6.81
N HIS A 195 4.71 -8.73 -6.91
CA HIS A 195 3.36 -9.28 -7.00
C HIS A 195 2.66 -8.93 -8.32
N THR A 196 3.43 -8.90 -9.40
CA THR A 196 2.95 -8.54 -10.74
C THR A 196 1.75 -9.37 -11.19
N ASP A 197 1.73 -10.67 -10.90
CA ASP A 197 0.60 -11.56 -11.24
C ASP A 197 -0.68 -11.17 -10.51
N ASN A 198 -0.57 -10.73 -9.25
CA ASN A 198 -1.71 -10.23 -8.48
C ASN A 198 -2.21 -8.89 -9.03
N ALA A 199 -1.29 -8.01 -9.44
CA ALA A 199 -1.65 -6.74 -10.09
C ALA A 199 -2.37 -6.96 -11.44
N ILE A 200 -1.94 -7.94 -12.24
CA ILE A 200 -2.62 -8.35 -13.47
C ILE A 200 -4.01 -8.95 -13.16
N SER A 201 -4.10 -9.75 -12.11
CA SER A 201 -5.39 -10.33 -11.66
C SER A 201 -6.36 -9.24 -11.19
N LEU A 202 -5.84 -8.21 -10.50
CA LEU A 202 -6.64 -7.04 -10.15
C LEU A 202 -7.13 -6.30 -11.39
N LEU A 203 -6.28 -6.14 -12.40
CA LEU A 203 -6.68 -5.51 -13.67
C LEU A 203 -7.80 -6.32 -14.35
N ARG A 204 -7.72 -7.65 -14.36
CA ARG A 204 -8.81 -8.51 -14.85
C ARG A 204 -10.10 -8.31 -14.07
N TYR A 205 -10.01 -8.25 -12.76
CA TYR A 205 -11.17 -8.00 -11.88
C TYR A 205 -11.82 -6.65 -12.18
N ILE A 206 -11.02 -5.59 -12.36
CA ILE A 206 -11.48 -4.25 -12.69
C ILE A 206 -12.32 -4.23 -13.98
N PHE A 207 -11.92 -5.01 -14.98
CA PHE A 207 -12.61 -5.07 -16.28
C PHE A 207 -13.58 -6.25 -16.43
N GLY A 208 -13.73 -7.10 -15.41
CA GLY A 208 -14.60 -8.28 -15.46
C GLY A 208 -14.16 -9.35 -16.47
N LEU A 209 -12.84 -9.60 -16.59
CA LEU A 209 -12.20 -10.47 -17.58
C LEU A 209 -11.71 -11.78 -16.99
#